data_0a2dd59d284ee9c3b5640d4c4b1e545b
#
_entry.id   0a2dd59d284ee9c3b5640d4c4b1e545b
#
_cell.length_a   1.000
_cell.length_b   1.000
_cell.length_c   1.000
_cell.angle_alpha   90.00
_cell.angle_beta   90.00
_cell.angle_gamma   90.00
#
_symmetry.space_group_name_H-M   'P 1'
#
loop_
_entity.id
_entity.type
_entity.pdbx_description
1 polymer ?
#
loop_
_entity_poly.entity_id
_entity_poly.type
_entity_poly.pdbx_seq_one_letter_code
_entity_poly.pdbx_strand_id
1 'polypeptide(L)' 'MELKEYLQENKLTQSLFIEDVRKKKGVRIPQGTLAKWITGVRIPRKTELLLINEVTGGKVQPNDFFGVKYENRAKETR' A
#
# COMPACT_ATOMS: atom_id res chain seq x y z
N MET A 1 1.38 6.94 -7.37
CA MET A 1 0.07 6.28 -7.60
C MET A 1 -0.38 5.61 -6.30
N GLU A 2 -1.63 5.78 -5.94
CA GLU A 2 -2.15 5.10 -4.76
C GLU A 2 -2.31 3.61 -5.02
N LEU A 3 -2.23 2.83 -3.95
CA LEU A 3 -2.34 1.39 -4.08
C LEU A 3 -3.68 0.97 -4.70
N LYS A 4 -4.75 1.64 -4.31
CA LYS A 4 -6.06 1.36 -4.88
C LYS A 4 -6.07 1.54 -6.40
N GLU A 5 -5.45 2.61 -6.86
CA GLU A 5 -5.36 2.89 -8.29
C GLU A 5 -4.53 1.82 -9.00
N TYR A 6 -3.43 1.42 -8.38
CA TYR A 6 -2.57 0.40 -8.96
C TYR A 6 -3.34 -0.90 -9.17
N LEU A 7 -4.11 -1.30 -8.16
CA LEU A 7 -4.90 -2.52 -8.26
C LEU A 7 -5.92 -2.42 -9.39
N GLN A 8 -6.58 -1.28 -9.49
CA GLN A 8 -7.59 -1.08 -10.53
C GLN A 8 -6.98 -1.10 -11.93
N GLU A 9 -5.86 -0.42 -12.10
CA GLU A 9 -5.21 -0.37 -13.41
C GLU A 9 -4.73 -1.74 -13.87
N ASN A 10 -4.27 -2.56 -12.92
CA ASN A 10 -3.75 -3.87 -13.25
C ASN A 10 -4.80 -4.97 -13.11
N LYS A 11 -6.04 -4.58 -12.84
CA LYS A 11 -7.16 -5.51 -12.71
C LYS A 11 -6.87 -6.58 -11.68
N LEU A 12 -6.28 -6.17 -10.56
CA LEU A 12 -5.94 -7.08 -9.46
C LEU A 12 -6.95 -6.95 -8.34
N THR A 13 -7.38 -8.09 -7.83
CA THR A 13 -8.11 -8.12 -6.57
C THR A 13 -7.09 -8.06 -5.44
N GLN A 14 -7.57 -7.84 -4.21
CA GLN A 14 -6.69 -7.85 -3.06
C GLN A 14 -5.98 -9.20 -2.92
N SER A 15 -6.73 -10.28 -3.14
CA SER A 15 -6.15 -11.63 -3.07
C SER A 15 -5.05 -11.83 -4.10
N LEU A 16 -5.27 -11.35 -5.32
CA LEU A 16 -4.27 -11.50 -6.37
C LEU A 16 -3.02 -10.68 -6.07
N PHE A 17 -3.19 -9.49 -5.49
CA PHE A 17 -2.04 -8.69 -5.11
C PHE A 17 -1.24 -9.36 -4.00
N ILE A 18 -1.92 -9.91 -3.01
CA ILE A 18 -1.26 -10.64 -1.92
C ILE A 18 -0.46 -11.82 -2.49
N GLU A 19 -1.06 -12.52 -3.43
CA GLU A 19 -0.38 -13.65 -4.07
C GLU A 19 0.85 -13.18 -4.84
N ASP A 20 0.73 -12.07 -5.54
CA ASP A 20 1.83 -11.51 -6.30
C ASP A 20 3.01 -11.15 -5.39
N VAL A 21 2.71 -10.52 -4.25
CA VAL A 21 3.75 -10.17 -3.28
C VAL A 21 4.41 -11.43 -2.74
N ARG A 22 3.63 -12.43 -2.44
CA ARG A 22 4.16 -13.68 -1.92
C ARG A 22 5.11 -14.34 -2.92
N LYS A 23 4.72 -14.33 -4.20
CA LYS A 23 5.56 -14.94 -5.23
C LYS A 23 6.85 -14.17 -5.46
N LYS A 24 6.78 -12.85 -5.44
CA LYS A 24 7.93 -12.02 -5.75
C LYS A 24 8.87 -11.83 -4.57
N LYS A 25 8.32 -11.74 -3.36
CA LYS A 25 9.12 -11.41 -2.19
C LYS A 25 9.05 -12.44 -1.08
N GLY A 26 8.19 -13.45 -1.21
CA GLY A 26 8.05 -14.45 -0.17
C GLY A 26 7.40 -13.93 1.10
N VAL A 27 6.75 -12.79 1.03
CA VAL A 27 6.11 -12.15 2.18
C VAL A 27 4.61 -12.30 2.06
N ARG A 28 3.97 -12.67 3.16
CA ARG A 28 2.53 -12.86 3.18
C ARG A 28 1.86 -11.70 3.89
N ILE A 29 0.98 -11.02 3.18
CA ILE A 29 0.23 -9.90 3.73
C ILE A 29 -1.18 -10.39 4.06
N PRO A 30 -1.63 -10.24 5.33
CA PRO A 30 -3.00 -10.60 5.66
C PRO A 30 -3.98 -9.70 4.90
N GLN A 31 -5.07 -10.28 4.42
CA GLN A 31 -6.04 -9.52 3.63
C GLN A 31 -6.63 -8.35 4.41
N GLY A 32 -6.90 -8.55 5.69
CA GLY A 32 -7.43 -7.47 6.51
C GLY A 32 -6.46 -6.31 6.62
N THR A 33 -5.18 -6.60 6.71
CA THR A 33 -4.16 -5.55 6.75
C THR A 33 -4.11 -4.79 5.44
N LEU A 34 -4.13 -5.51 4.32
CA LEU A 34 -4.12 -4.87 3.02
C LEU A 34 -5.34 -3.97 2.84
N ALA A 35 -6.51 -4.43 3.26
CA ALA A 35 -7.72 -3.64 3.16
C ALA A 35 -7.59 -2.33 3.94
N LYS A 36 -6.97 -2.37 5.11
CA LYS A 36 -6.76 -1.16 5.91
C LYS A 36 -5.81 -0.20 5.23
N TRP A 37 -4.80 -0.72 4.55
CA TRP A 37 -3.89 0.15 3.78
C TRP A 37 -4.64 0.84 2.64
N ILE A 38 -5.49 0.09 1.94
CA ILE A 38 -6.23 0.63 0.79
C ILE A 38 -7.21 1.70 1.22
N THR A 39 -7.90 1.49 2.33
CA THR A 39 -8.89 2.45 2.81
C THR A 39 -8.28 3.59 3.61
N GLY A 40 -6.99 3.52 3.91
CA GLY A 40 -6.33 4.58 4.63
C GLY A 40 -6.50 4.51 6.14
N VAL A 41 -7.07 3.42 6.65
CA VAL A 41 -7.24 3.24 8.08
C VAL A 41 -5.89 3.02 8.76
N ARG A 42 -4.97 2.41 8.04
CA ARG A 42 -3.64 2.13 8.57
C ARG A 42 -2.61 2.39 7.48
N ILE A 43 -1.47 2.92 7.88
CA ILE A 43 -0.34 3.14 6.98
C ILE A 43 0.66 2.01 7.17
N PRO A 44 1.17 1.41 6.07
CA PRO A 44 2.15 0.34 6.19
C PRO A 44 3.41 0.81 6.91
N ARG A 45 4.09 -0.11 7.56
CA ARG A 45 5.37 0.20 8.19
C ARG A 45 6.43 0.45 7.12
N LYS A 46 7.56 1.01 7.54
CA LYS A 46 8.62 1.36 6.61
C LYS A 46 9.03 0.19 5.72
N THR A 47 9.24 -0.98 6.33
CA THR A 47 9.63 -2.16 5.57
C THR A 47 8.55 -2.59 4.58
N GLU A 48 7.30 -2.42 4.97
CA GLU A 48 6.18 -2.76 4.11
C GLU A 48 6.02 -1.77 2.98
N LEU A 49 6.29 -0.50 3.25
CA LEU A 49 6.27 0.53 2.21
C LEU A 49 7.29 0.25 1.14
N LEU A 50 8.50 -0.16 1.55
CA LEU A 50 9.54 -0.50 0.60
C LEU A 50 9.17 -1.73 -0.20
N LEU A 51 8.56 -2.71 0.46
CA LEU A 51 8.10 -3.92 -0.19
C LEU A 51 7.10 -3.62 -1.28
N ILE A 52 6.11 -2.78 -0.96
CA ILE A 52 5.09 -2.40 -1.92
C ILE A 52 5.70 -1.66 -3.10
N ASN A 53 6.65 -0.77 -2.81
CA ASN A 53 7.32 -0.02 -3.86
C ASN A 53 8.01 -0.98 -4.84
N GLU A 54 8.73 -1.97 -4.31
CA GLU A 54 9.45 -2.92 -5.16
C GLU A 54 8.50 -3.81 -5.97
N VAL A 55 7.45 -4.29 -5.32
CA VAL A 55 6.52 -5.20 -5.99
C VAL A 55 5.77 -4.48 -7.12
N THR A 56 5.49 -3.21 -6.95
CA THR A 56 4.76 -2.43 -7.95
C THR A 56 5.68 -1.78 -8.97
N GLY A 57 6.98 -2.06 -8.91
CA GLY A 57 7.93 -1.46 -9.83
C GLY A 57 8.06 0.03 -9.66
N GLY A 58 7.90 0.52 -8.45
CA GLY A 58 8.03 1.94 -8.15
C GLY A 58 6.78 2.75 -8.39
N LYS A 59 5.70 2.12 -8.83
CA LYS A 59 4.48 2.87 -9.12
C LYS A 59 3.76 3.32 -7.86
N VAL A 60 3.78 2.50 -6.82
CA VAL A 60 3.21 2.86 -5.53
C VAL A 60 4.36 3.18 -4.61
N GLN A 61 4.50 4.45 -4.28
CA GLN A 61 5.62 4.94 -3.47
C GLN A 61 5.16 5.21 -2.04
N PRO A 62 6.11 5.26 -1.10
CA PRO A 62 5.74 5.56 0.29
C PRO A 62 4.94 6.84 0.45
N ASN A 63 5.26 7.86 -0.34
CA ASN A 63 4.54 9.13 -0.27
C ASN A 63 3.06 8.99 -0.57
N ASP A 64 2.69 8.00 -1.35
CA ASP A 64 1.30 7.83 -1.73
C ASP A 64 0.41 7.45 -0.54
N PHE A 65 1.01 6.94 0.52
CA PHE A 65 0.25 6.60 1.73
C PHE A 65 0.13 7.76 2.69
N PHE A 66 0.97 8.77 2.53
CA PHE A 66 0.97 9.92 3.44
C PHE A 66 0.17 11.10 2.91
N GLY A 67 -0.07 11.15 1.65
CA GLY A 67 -0.77 12.21 0.94
C GLY A 67 -1.59 13.16 1.79
N VAL A 68 -2.84 13.35 1.39
CA VAL A 68 -3.72 14.33 2.02
C VAL A 68 -3.96 14.01 3.49
N LYS A 69 -4.18 12.75 3.80
CA LYS A 69 -4.46 12.36 5.18
C LYS A 69 -3.32 12.68 6.12
N TYR A 70 -2.12 12.42 5.66
CA TYR A 70 -0.95 12.68 6.49
C TYR A 70 -0.78 14.17 6.74
N GLU A 71 -1.00 14.96 5.73
CA GLU A 71 -0.92 16.41 5.88
C GLU A 71 -1.91 16.94 6.88
N ASN A 72 -3.13 16.43 6.83
CA ASN A 72 -4.15 16.86 7.76
C ASN A 72 -3.77 16.49 9.18
N ARG A 73 -3.24 15.29 9.37
CA ARG A 73 -2.80 14.85 10.68
C ARG A 73 -1.69 15.72 11.20
N ALA A 74 -0.73 16.07 10.35
CA ALA A 74 0.38 16.90 10.75
C ALA A 74 -0.09 18.25 11.23
N LYS A 75 -1.09 18.80 10.58
CA LYS A 75 -1.66 20.08 11.01
C LYS A 75 -2.34 19.96 12.35
N GLU A 76 -3.00 18.86 12.58
CA GLU A 76 -3.69 18.65 13.85
C GLU A 76 -2.74 18.51 15.02
N THR A 77 -1.60 17.94 14.78
CA THR A 77 -0.63 17.74 15.84
C THR A 77 0.18 18.99 16.19
N ARG A 78 0.05 20.02 15.41
CA ARG A 78 0.70 21.31 15.68
C ARG A 78 -0.24 22.24 16.46
#